data_98fc7a10b20b65ed184290833649d515
#
_entry.id   98fc7a10b20b65ed184290833649d515
#
_cell.length_a   1.000
_cell.length_b   1.000
_cell.length_c   1.000
_cell.angle_alpha   90.00
_cell.angle_beta   90.00
_cell.angle_gamma   90.00
#
_symmetry.space_group_name_H-M   'P 1'
#
loop_
_entity.id
_entity.type
_entity.pdbx_description
1 polymer ?
#
loop_
_entity_poly.entity_id
_entity_poly.type
_entity_poly.pdbx_seq_one_letter_code
_entity_poly.pdbx_strand_id
1 'polypeptide(L)'
;MELLRDGLIRETPSKRSPKAFANQLKELPERIGVNKEIELRILPIREIRHHLNEDTPFTLNFIGLFVVSGALLLFAALFNFLNSYMDLFRQRVREWRLRTVNGATRKQLIGQMSVELGCSVLASLLVALIFIVQVKPLFARWLEIDLEMGRFLFLFAGVGIGTFLILQCAGLVFFGQFSHTATTSLVPKETVKPLLLRRMAVTLQLMISILFIVASLVVMEQMRFVNQKDLGFDPKGLIQLSGFVDVSGKIESTLMQELSALPQVKSFTDTNFKPQHHVDPMAIFTNVEWEGKPLDTKVDFHLYGTDHRFGETFDLKMLMGRWWTEGNELSVVLNESAVRAMGLQDPVGSIIRMPWWSDFSVIKEYEIVGVVNDFHALSFRESIHPMLFIPSGGLVNNLYIRVIPGEEGDIAHHITELLPKIDPTLADTRITPIGTLYDQLNQSEIVGLKIFSFLAFACLLISLFGIYAVATASTKRRRKEIAIRKVVGSKASEIIFLFFKEYMRLIVIAGIIAFPISYLVMNYWLQGYAYRIQIQI
;
A
#
# COMPACT_ATOMS: atom_id res chain seq x y z
N MET A 1 -28.67 13.73 21.21
CA MET A 1 -28.37 12.58 20.32
C MET A 1 -28.32 12.97 18.84
N GLU A 2 -29.08 13.96 18.36
CA GLU A 2 -28.96 14.50 16.98
C GLU A 2 -27.63 15.16 16.63
N LEU A 3 -26.85 15.61 17.62
CA LEU A 3 -25.55 16.30 17.42
C LEU A 3 -24.37 15.36 17.09
N LEU A 4 -24.54 14.04 17.24
CA LEU A 4 -23.49 13.05 16.95
C LEU A 4 -23.67 12.37 15.59
N ARG A 5 -24.82 12.59 14.93
CA ARG A 5 -25.18 11.92 13.67
C ARG A 5 -24.58 12.58 12.44
N ASP A 6 -24.33 13.88 12.52
CA ASP A 6 -23.66 14.63 11.47
C ASP A 6 -22.24 14.94 11.92
N GLY A 7 -21.25 14.39 11.26
CA GLY A 7 -19.85 14.76 11.43
C GLY A 7 -19.71 16.27 11.18
N LEU A 8 -19.90 17.07 12.23
CA LEU A 8 -19.95 18.53 12.16
C LEU A 8 -18.59 19.08 11.73
N ILE A 9 -18.43 19.29 10.43
CA ILE A 9 -17.39 20.16 9.89
C ILE A 9 -17.78 21.60 10.25
N ARG A 10 -17.27 22.13 11.36
CA ARG A 10 -17.40 23.54 11.69
C ARG A 10 -16.10 24.27 11.43
N GLU A 11 -16.18 25.36 10.68
CA GLU A 11 -15.10 26.34 10.64
C GLU A 11 -14.91 26.95 12.03
N THR A 12 -13.73 26.79 12.63
CA THR A 12 -13.40 27.45 13.88
C THR A 12 -13.30 28.96 13.63
N PRO A 13 -13.96 29.80 14.44
CA PRO A 13 -13.77 31.24 14.36
C PRO A 13 -12.27 31.55 14.44
N SER A 14 -11.76 32.39 13.55
CA SER A 14 -10.34 32.68 13.29
C SER A 14 -9.50 33.18 14.49
N LYS A 15 -10.06 33.25 15.69
CA LYS A 15 -9.42 33.76 16.91
C LYS A 15 -9.14 32.72 18.01
N ARG A 16 -9.51 31.44 17.85
CA ARG A 16 -9.22 30.40 18.87
C ARG A 16 -8.26 29.34 18.34
N SER A 17 -7.23 29.06 19.11
CA SER A 17 -6.29 28.00 18.77
C SER A 17 -7.01 26.63 18.76
N PRO A 18 -6.77 25.75 17.77
CA PRO A 18 -7.38 24.42 17.71
C PRO A 18 -7.15 23.59 19.00
N LYS A 19 -6.00 23.79 19.66
CA LYS A 19 -5.66 23.12 20.94
C LYS A 19 -6.56 23.57 22.10
N ALA A 20 -6.94 24.84 22.17
CA ALA A 20 -7.82 25.35 23.23
C ALA A 20 -9.25 24.83 23.06
N PHE A 21 -9.71 24.67 21.81
CA PHE A 21 -11.01 24.09 21.49
C PHE A 21 -11.04 22.56 21.75
N ALA A 22 -9.94 21.86 21.43
CA ALA A 22 -9.80 20.43 21.75
C ALA A 22 -9.91 20.13 23.24
N ASN A 23 -9.30 20.97 24.09
CA ASN A 23 -9.40 20.82 25.55
C ASN A 23 -10.81 21.07 26.09
N GLN A 24 -11.57 21.99 25.51
CA GLN A 24 -12.97 22.21 25.90
C GLN A 24 -13.89 21.04 25.51
N LEU A 25 -13.60 20.37 24.40
CA LEU A 25 -14.38 19.20 23.95
C LEU A 25 -14.08 17.93 24.75
N LYS A 26 -12.89 17.80 25.33
CA LYS A 26 -12.58 16.68 26.24
C LYS A 26 -13.49 16.65 27.47
N GLU A 27 -13.94 17.80 27.94
CA GLU A 27 -14.85 17.92 29.09
C GLU A 27 -16.34 17.79 28.69
N LEU A 28 -16.64 17.77 27.39
CA LEU A 28 -18.02 17.73 26.90
C LEU A 28 -18.77 16.44 27.29
N PRO A 29 -18.18 15.23 27.19
CA PRO A 29 -18.87 13.99 27.58
C PRO A 29 -19.30 14.00 29.06
N GLU A 30 -18.47 14.54 29.96
CA GLU A 30 -18.81 14.68 31.38
C GLU A 30 -19.95 15.70 31.62
N ARG A 31 -20.00 16.77 30.83
CA ARG A 31 -21.05 17.80 30.91
C ARG A 31 -22.41 17.33 30.41
N ILE A 32 -22.42 16.39 29.45
CA ILE A 32 -23.65 15.89 28.81
C ILE A 32 -24.13 14.59 29.52
N GLY A 33 -23.40 14.09 30.53
CA GLY A 33 -23.76 12.89 31.25
C GLY A 33 -23.57 11.59 30.45
N VAL A 34 -22.76 11.64 29.40
CA VAL A 34 -22.41 10.46 28.59
C VAL A 34 -21.19 9.76 29.22
N ASN A 35 -21.19 8.45 29.17
CA ASN A 35 -20.22 7.57 29.81
C ASN A 35 -18.75 8.01 29.55
N LYS A 36 -17.89 7.90 30.56
CA LYS A 36 -16.48 8.34 30.58
C LYS A 36 -15.58 7.67 29.53
N GLU A 37 -16.06 6.69 28.80
CA GLU A 37 -15.28 5.92 27.82
C GLU A 37 -15.24 6.57 26.42
N ILE A 38 -15.97 7.69 26.18
CA ILE A 38 -15.97 8.36 24.88
C ILE A 38 -14.88 9.44 24.86
N GLU A 39 -13.79 9.17 24.15
CA GLU A 39 -12.73 10.14 23.90
C GLU A 39 -13.03 10.94 22.60
N LEU A 40 -13.43 12.20 22.77
CA LEU A 40 -13.61 13.11 21.63
C LEU A 40 -12.27 13.69 21.19
N ARG A 41 -11.83 13.38 19.96
CA ARG A 41 -10.63 13.94 19.35
C ARG A 41 -11.01 14.92 18.25
N ILE A 42 -10.37 16.09 18.25
CA ILE A 42 -10.45 17.02 17.12
C ILE A 42 -9.21 16.82 16.26
N LEU A 43 -9.44 16.49 15.01
CA LEU A 43 -8.40 16.34 14.02
C LEU A 43 -8.50 17.46 12.97
N PRO A 44 -7.40 18.13 12.63
CA PRO A 44 -7.38 19.04 11.49
C PRO A 44 -7.77 18.25 10.22
N ILE A 45 -8.59 18.84 9.36
CA ILE A 45 -9.04 18.18 8.11
C ILE A 45 -7.85 17.65 7.28
N ARG A 46 -6.72 18.36 7.31
CA ARG A 46 -5.48 17.93 6.63
C ARG A 46 -4.87 16.66 7.25
N GLU A 47 -5.15 16.39 8.51
CA GLU A 47 -4.62 15.25 9.28
C GLU A 47 -5.64 14.10 9.35
N ILE A 48 -6.92 14.34 9.04
CA ILE A 48 -7.97 13.31 9.02
C ILE A 48 -7.54 12.11 8.17
N ARG A 49 -6.91 12.36 7.02
CA ARG A 49 -6.42 11.30 6.12
C ARG A 49 -5.33 10.42 6.75
N HIS A 50 -4.60 10.95 7.74
CA HIS A 50 -3.56 10.21 8.47
C HIS A 50 -4.11 9.52 9.71
N HIS A 51 -5.14 10.08 10.35
CA HIS A 51 -5.72 9.56 11.58
C HIS A 51 -6.91 8.62 11.37
N LEU A 52 -7.68 8.75 10.30
CA LEU A 52 -8.67 7.72 9.91
C LEU A 52 -8.00 6.40 9.49
N ASN A 53 -6.68 6.42 9.27
CA ASN A 53 -5.85 5.26 9.01
C ASN A 53 -4.95 4.90 10.19
N GLU A 54 -5.22 5.38 11.42
CA GLU A 54 -4.42 5.02 12.61
C GLU A 54 -4.45 3.51 12.89
N ASP A 55 -5.53 2.83 12.50
CA ASP A 55 -5.63 1.37 12.57
C ASP A 55 -4.92 0.65 11.41
N THR A 56 -4.41 1.40 10.42
CA THR A 56 -3.50 0.88 9.41
C THR A 56 -2.10 1.49 9.59
N PRO A 57 -1.28 0.99 10.53
CA PRO A 57 0.11 1.44 10.74
C PRO A 57 0.95 1.33 9.46
N PHE A 58 0.36 0.79 8.42
CA PHE A 58 0.95 0.39 7.18
C PHE A 58 1.16 1.55 6.19
N THR A 59 0.25 2.52 6.08
CA THR A 59 0.33 3.55 5.03
C THR A 59 1.49 4.52 5.27
N LEU A 60 1.71 4.97 6.49
CA LEU A 60 2.86 5.82 6.84
C LEU A 60 4.18 5.05 6.80
N ASN A 61 4.18 3.78 7.23
CA ASN A 61 5.34 2.91 7.16
C ASN A 61 5.73 2.59 5.72
N PHE A 62 4.77 2.42 4.80
CA PHE A 62 5.05 2.26 3.37
C PHE A 62 5.64 3.50 2.74
N ILE A 63 5.07 4.68 2.97
CA ILE A 63 5.63 5.94 2.47
C ILE A 63 7.06 6.12 2.98
N GLY A 64 7.27 5.88 4.28
CA GLY A 64 8.62 5.90 4.87
C GLY A 64 9.57 4.91 4.21
N LEU A 65 9.12 3.68 3.98
CA LEU A 65 9.91 2.65 3.31
C LEU A 65 10.28 3.05 1.88
N PHE A 66 9.34 3.63 1.12
CA PHE A 66 9.61 4.11 -0.25
C PHE A 66 10.58 5.29 -0.26
N VAL A 67 10.45 6.24 0.66
CA VAL A 67 11.38 7.38 0.78
C VAL A 67 12.78 6.89 1.12
N VAL A 68 12.91 5.99 2.11
CA VAL A 68 14.20 5.40 2.48
C VAL A 68 14.80 4.60 1.33
N SER A 69 13.99 3.83 0.63
CA SER A 69 14.41 3.04 -0.53
C SER A 69 14.87 3.91 -1.69
N GLY A 70 14.13 4.97 -2.01
CA GLY A 70 14.51 5.96 -3.02
C GLY A 70 15.82 6.69 -2.65
N ALA A 71 15.98 7.05 -1.38
CA ALA A 71 17.19 7.67 -0.86
C ALA A 71 18.41 6.72 -0.96
N LEU A 72 18.25 5.44 -0.63
CA LEU A 72 19.30 4.43 -0.77
C LEU A 72 19.67 4.20 -2.23
N LEU A 73 18.69 4.17 -3.14
CA LEU A 73 18.93 4.10 -4.59
C LEU A 73 19.73 5.30 -5.10
N LEU A 74 19.30 6.51 -4.71
CA LEU A 74 19.99 7.73 -5.07
C LEU A 74 21.43 7.72 -4.53
N PHE A 75 21.62 7.34 -3.27
CA PHE A 75 22.95 7.20 -2.67
C PHE A 75 23.82 6.22 -3.45
N ALA A 76 23.31 5.04 -3.79
CA ALA A 76 24.03 4.04 -4.56
C ALA A 76 24.41 4.55 -5.96
N ALA A 77 23.50 5.25 -6.65
CA ALA A 77 23.75 5.86 -7.95
C ALA A 77 24.81 6.97 -7.87
N LEU A 78 24.72 7.86 -6.87
CA LEU A 78 25.70 8.92 -6.62
C LEU A 78 27.09 8.35 -6.31
N PHE A 79 27.12 7.32 -5.46
CA PHE A 79 28.39 6.67 -5.11
C PHE A 79 29.04 6.00 -6.33
N ASN A 80 28.23 5.34 -7.17
CA ASN A 80 28.73 4.73 -8.40
C ASN A 80 29.25 5.79 -9.39
N PHE A 81 28.53 6.90 -9.54
CA PHE A 81 28.97 8.03 -10.34
C PHE A 81 30.29 8.62 -9.84
N LEU A 82 30.41 8.92 -8.54
CA LEU A 82 31.62 9.44 -7.94
C LEU A 82 32.83 8.50 -8.13
N ASN A 83 32.63 7.19 -7.97
CA ASN A 83 33.68 6.22 -8.21
C ASN A 83 34.15 6.22 -9.68
N SER A 84 33.23 6.27 -10.63
CA SER A 84 33.54 6.33 -12.05
C SER A 84 34.27 7.64 -12.42
N TYR A 85 33.83 8.74 -11.81
CA TYR A 85 34.45 10.05 -11.99
C TYR A 85 35.87 10.10 -11.39
N MET A 86 36.08 9.47 -10.23
CA MET A 86 37.43 9.33 -9.64
C MET A 86 38.38 8.51 -10.53
N ASP A 87 37.90 7.45 -11.17
CA ASP A 87 38.72 6.66 -12.09
C ASP A 87 39.14 7.48 -13.34
N LEU A 88 38.20 8.28 -13.88
CA LEU A 88 38.49 9.22 -14.98
C LEU A 88 39.52 10.25 -14.56
N PHE A 89 39.39 10.82 -13.36
CA PHE A 89 40.35 11.78 -12.79
C PHE A 89 41.77 11.19 -12.69
N ARG A 90 41.90 9.98 -12.16
CA ARG A 90 43.22 9.30 -12.03
C ARG A 90 43.92 9.11 -13.38
N GLN A 91 43.15 8.89 -14.45
CA GLN A 91 43.73 8.78 -15.81
C GLN A 91 44.32 10.12 -16.29
N ARG A 92 43.77 11.25 -15.83
CA ARG A 92 44.19 12.61 -16.20
C ARG A 92 45.30 13.20 -15.30
N VAL A 93 45.72 12.50 -14.24
CA VAL A 93 46.76 13.02 -13.32
C VAL A 93 48.06 13.39 -14.02
N ARG A 94 48.44 12.63 -15.07
CA ARG A 94 49.64 12.90 -15.86
C ARG A 94 49.53 14.21 -16.64
N GLU A 95 48.42 14.49 -17.23
CA GLU A 95 48.08 15.74 -17.92
C GLU A 95 48.13 16.93 -16.94
N TRP A 96 47.58 16.76 -15.76
CA TRP A 96 47.54 17.80 -14.73
C TRP A 96 48.94 18.18 -14.23
N ARG A 97 49.82 17.20 -14.05
CA ARG A 97 51.20 17.45 -13.72
C ARG A 97 51.91 18.28 -14.80
N LEU A 98 51.68 17.94 -16.06
CA LEU A 98 52.25 18.71 -17.17
C LEU A 98 51.73 20.16 -17.18
N ARG A 99 50.44 20.36 -16.92
CA ARG A 99 49.86 21.72 -16.82
C ARG A 99 50.42 22.51 -15.64
N THR A 100 50.62 21.85 -14.49
CA THR A 100 51.21 22.48 -13.30
C THR A 100 52.66 22.90 -13.57
N VAL A 101 53.45 22.07 -14.25
CA VAL A 101 54.82 22.43 -14.66
C VAL A 101 54.79 23.62 -15.62
N ASN A 102 53.76 23.76 -16.46
CA ASN A 102 53.56 24.89 -17.37
C ASN A 102 52.87 26.11 -16.69
N GLY A 103 52.82 26.17 -15.35
CA GLY A 103 52.38 27.33 -14.60
C GLY A 103 50.87 27.38 -14.25
N ALA A 104 50.09 26.32 -14.48
CA ALA A 104 48.71 26.28 -14.08
C ALA A 104 48.57 26.24 -12.56
N THR A 105 47.75 27.14 -12.02
CA THR A 105 47.48 27.21 -10.58
C THR A 105 46.50 26.13 -10.14
N ARG A 106 46.61 25.70 -8.87
CA ARG A 106 45.71 24.73 -8.26
C ARG A 106 44.23 25.15 -8.38
N LYS A 107 43.94 26.45 -8.17
CA LYS A 107 42.56 26.98 -8.29
C LYS A 107 41.98 26.82 -9.70
N GLN A 108 42.79 27.04 -10.73
CA GLN A 108 42.38 26.87 -12.12
C GLN A 108 42.06 25.41 -12.45
N LEU A 109 42.86 24.46 -11.97
CA LEU A 109 42.64 23.04 -12.20
C LEU A 109 41.36 22.54 -11.46
N ILE A 110 41.17 22.96 -10.22
CA ILE A 110 39.95 22.66 -9.45
C ILE A 110 38.73 23.29 -10.12
N GLY A 111 38.82 24.57 -10.53
CA GLY A 111 37.71 25.26 -11.21
C GLY A 111 37.32 24.57 -12.51
N GLN A 112 38.27 24.16 -13.35
CA GLN A 112 37.99 23.42 -14.58
C GLN A 112 37.25 22.12 -14.30
N MET A 113 37.68 21.35 -13.31
CA MET A 113 37.03 20.10 -12.96
C MET A 113 35.63 20.29 -12.36
N SER A 114 35.45 21.33 -11.55
CA SER A 114 34.13 21.68 -11.01
C SER A 114 33.15 22.05 -12.12
N VAL A 115 33.60 22.80 -13.13
CA VAL A 115 32.78 23.13 -14.29
C VAL A 115 32.44 21.87 -15.10
N GLU A 116 33.42 21.00 -15.37
CA GLU A 116 33.21 19.74 -16.11
C GLU A 116 32.21 18.81 -15.37
N LEU A 117 32.37 18.67 -14.05
CA LEU A 117 31.46 17.94 -13.20
C LEU A 117 30.06 18.57 -13.25
N GLY A 118 29.99 19.89 -13.11
CA GLY A 118 28.72 20.63 -13.15
C GLY A 118 27.99 20.46 -14.48
N CYS A 119 28.68 20.60 -15.60
CA CYS A 119 28.10 20.35 -16.94
C CYS A 119 27.60 18.92 -17.09
N SER A 120 28.34 17.92 -16.60
CA SER A 120 27.92 16.51 -16.66
C SER A 120 26.66 16.25 -15.83
N VAL A 121 26.57 16.83 -14.63
CA VAL A 121 25.38 16.68 -13.76
C VAL A 121 24.18 17.41 -14.36
N LEU A 122 24.36 18.63 -14.87
CA LEU A 122 23.28 19.37 -15.53
C LEU A 122 22.75 18.64 -16.77
N ALA A 123 23.64 18.11 -17.60
CA ALA A 123 23.25 17.30 -18.75
C ALA A 123 22.46 16.05 -18.30
N SER A 124 22.90 15.37 -17.25
CA SER A 124 22.19 14.22 -16.68
C SER A 124 20.81 14.59 -16.12
N LEU A 125 20.69 15.74 -15.47
CA LEU A 125 19.39 16.23 -14.96
C LEU A 125 18.44 16.60 -16.10
N LEU A 126 18.93 17.18 -17.20
CA LEU A 126 18.11 17.44 -18.38
C LEU A 126 17.60 16.14 -19.02
N VAL A 127 18.47 15.15 -19.20
CA VAL A 127 18.07 13.83 -19.70
C VAL A 127 17.06 13.17 -18.77
N ALA A 128 17.27 13.23 -17.46
CA ALA A 128 16.34 12.71 -16.47
C ALA A 128 14.98 13.41 -16.54
N LEU A 129 14.95 14.75 -16.70
CA LEU A 129 13.72 15.52 -16.84
C LEU A 129 12.93 15.10 -18.09
N ILE A 130 13.61 14.97 -19.24
CA ILE A 130 13.00 14.51 -20.49
C ILE A 130 12.38 13.11 -20.28
N PHE A 131 13.17 12.19 -19.70
CA PHE A 131 12.72 10.83 -19.42
C PHE A 131 11.49 10.80 -18.51
N ILE A 132 11.50 11.59 -17.44
CA ILE A 132 10.41 11.68 -16.48
C ILE A 132 9.14 12.21 -17.12
N VAL A 133 9.23 13.27 -17.92
CA VAL A 133 8.07 13.85 -18.64
C VAL A 133 7.44 12.82 -19.58
N GLN A 134 8.25 12.00 -20.25
CA GLN A 134 7.76 10.94 -21.15
C GLN A 134 7.15 9.76 -20.38
N VAL A 135 7.72 9.39 -19.25
CA VAL A 135 7.29 8.22 -18.47
C VAL A 135 6.14 8.54 -17.51
N LYS A 136 5.99 9.81 -17.09
CA LYS A 136 4.92 10.24 -16.19
C LYS A 136 3.52 9.75 -16.56
N PRO A 137 3.01 9.93 -17.81
CA PRO A 137 1.66 9.50 -18.18
C PRO A 137 1.50 7.98 -18.11
N LEU A 138 2.56 7.23 -18.41
CA LEU A 138 2.58 5.78 -18.28
C LEU A 138 2.50 5.38 -16.79
N PHE A 139 3.27 6.05 -15.93
CA PHE A 139 3.30 5.81 -14.49
C PHE A 139 1.98 6.19 -13.83
N ALA A 140 1.38 7.33 -14.20
CA ALA A 140 0.09 7.77 -13.68
C ALA A 140 -1.01 6.76 -13.99
N ARG A 141 -1.07 6.25 -15.24
CA ARG A 141 -2.00 5.18 -15.63
C ARG A 141 -1.72 3.85 -14.92
N TRP A 142 -0.43 3.49 -14.80
CA TRP A 142 -0.03 2.22 -14.20
C TRP A 142 -0.28 2.16 -12.69
N LEU A 143 -0.08 3.28 -11.99
CA LEU A 143 -0.31 3.39 -10.55
C LEU A 143 -1.73 3.88 -10.20
N GLU A 144 -2.49 4.34 -11.20
CA GLU A 144 -3.83 4.93 -11.01
C GLU A 144 -3.81 6.15 -10.06
N ILE A 145 -2.73 6.94 -10.13
CA ILE A 145 -2.52 8.11 -9.28
C ILE A 145 -2.48 9.35 -10.15
N ASP A 146 -3.22 10.39 -9.74
CA ASP A 146 -3.09 11.70 -10.36
C ASP A 146 -1.87 12.44 -9.80
N LEU A 147 -0.87 12.65 -10.65
CA LEU A 147 0.39 13.31 -10.30
C LEU A 147 0.35 14.77 -10.76
N GLU A 148 0.14 15.69 -9.83
CA GLU A 148 0.20 17.13 -10.08
C GLU A 148 1.60 17.55 -10.57
N MET A 149 1.69 18.03 -11.81
CA MET A 149 2.97 18.34 -12.46
C MET A 149 3.77 19.41 -11.70
N GLY A 150 3.11 20.40 -11.13
CA GLY A 150 3.79 21.49 -10.42
C GLY A 150 4.55 21.00 -9.19
N ARG A 151 3.91 20.20 -8.35
CA ARG A 151 4.54 19.61 -7.16
C ARG A 151 5.67 18.67 -7.52
N PHE A 152 5.46 17.88 -8.58
CA PHE A 152 6.48 16.97 -9.06
C PHE A 152 7.73 17.69 -9.55
N LEU A 153 7.61 18.75 -10.36
CA LEU A 153 8.74 19.56 -10.83
C LEU A 153 9.47 20.26 -9.68
N PHE A 154 8.74 20.74 -8.68
CA PHE A 154 9.34 21.32 -7.48
C PHE A 154 10.21 20.33 -6.72
N LEU A 155 9.69 19.11 -6.48
CA LEU A 155 10.46 18.04 -5.83
C LEU A 155 11.67 17.61 -6.67
N PHE A 156 11.50 17.46 -7.98
CA PHE A 156 12.59 17.13 -8.89
C PHE A 156 13.70 18.19 -8.87
N ALA A 157 13.33 19.47 -8.91
CA ALA A 157 14.30 20.56 -8.81
C ALA A 157 15.03 20.55 -7.45
N GLY A 158 14.33 20.32 -6.35
CA GLY A 158 14.92 20.20 -5.01
C GLY A 158 15.92 19.06 -4.91
N VAL A 159 15.54 17.86 -5.35
CA VAL A 159 16.43 16.69 -5.39
C VAL A 159 17.60 16.92 -6.35
N GLY A 160 17.36 17.53 -7.52
CA GLY A 160 18.39 17.84 -8.51
C GLY A 160 19.42 18.82 -7.97
N ILE A 161 19.00 19.91 -7.33
CA ILE A 161 19.89 20.88 -6.69
C ILE A 161 20.68 20.23 -5.55
N GLY A 162 20.01 19.45 -4.70
CA GLY A 162 20.69 18.72 -3.62
C GLY A 162 21.75 17.76 -4.16
N THR A 163 21.44 16.99 -5.18
CA THR A 163 22.36 16.08 -5.87
C THR A 163 23.55 16.84 -6.45
N PHE A 164 23.29 17.95 -7.15
CA PHE A 164 24.32 18.81 -7.72
C PHE A 164 25.28 19.32 -6.64
N LEU A 165 24.75 19.86 -5.54
CA LEU A 165 25.57 20.39 -4.43
C LEU A 165 26.41 19.28 -3.76
N ILE A 166 25.81 18.11 -3.51
CA ILE A 166 26.52 16.97 -2.90
C ILE A 166 27.70 16.55 -3.79
N LEU A 167 27.48 16.41 -5.10
CA LEU A 167 28.51 16.00 -6.04
C LEU A 167 29.61 17.05 -6.17
N GLN A 168 29.26 18.35 -6.18
CA GLN A 168 30.24 19.43 -6.20
C GLN A 168 31.07 19.45 -4.92
N CYS A 169 30.46 19.37 -3.74
CA CYS A 169 31.16 19.29 -2.46
C CYS A 169 32.10 18.07 -2.40
N ALA A 170 31.60 16.89 -2.77
CA ALA A 170 32.40 15.67 -2.80
C ALA A 170 33.57 15.77 -3.79
N GLY A 171 33.36 16.36 -4.97
CA GLY A 171 34.39 16.65 -5.95
C GLY A 171 35.47 17.60 -5.40
N LEU A 172 35.06 18.71 -4.79
CA LEU A 172 35.98 19.68 -4.20
C LEU A 172 36.84 19.09 -3.06
N VAL A 173 36.22 18.31 -2.15
CA VAL A 173 36.97 17.62 -1.08
C VAL A 173 37.96 16.64 -1.65
N PHE A 174 37.55 15.84 -2.63
CA PHE A 174 38.40 14.87 -3.28
C PHE A 174 39.61 15.52 -3.99
N PHE A 175 39.34 16.57 -4.80
CA PHE A 175 40.39 17.31 -5.49
C PHE A 175 41.30 18.05 -4.52
N GLY A 176 40.76 18.57 -3.42
CA GLY A 176 41.52 19.19 -2.34
C GLY A 176 42.59 18.26 -1.76
N GLN A 177 42.18 17.05 -1.41
CA GLN A 177 43.07 16.03 -0.82
C GLN A 177 44.11 15.51 -1.83
N PHE A 178 43.69 15.27 -3.08
CA PHE A 178 44.57 14.69 -4.09
C PHE A 178 45.66 15.65 -4.57
N SER A 179 45.38 16.94 -4.63
CA SER A 179 46.35 17.93 -5.07
C SER A 179 47.51 18.11 -4.07
N HIS A 180 47.29 17.81 -2.77
CA HIS A 180 48.34 17.78 -1.75
C HIS A 180 49.31 16.60 -1.98
N THR A 181 48.79 15.43 -2.32
CA THR A 181 49.60 14.22 -2.55
C THR A 181 50.29 14.20 -3.91
N ALA A 182 49.75 14.88 -4.92
CA ALA A 182 50.32 14.92 -6.27
C ALA A 182 51.57 15.80 -6.37
N THR A 183 51.73 16.77 -5.47
CA THR A 183 52.91 17.66 -5.41
C THR A 183 54.06 17.07 -4.61
N THR A 184 53.81 16.10 -3.72
CA THR A 184 54.82 15.60 -2.76
C THR A 184 55.39 14.22 -3.07
N SER A 185 54.76 13.41 -3.95
CA SER A 185 55.25 12.07 -4.28
C SER A 185 55.29 11.76 -5.77
N LEU A 186 56.47 11.34 -6.27
CA LEU A 186 56.69 10.94 -7.66
C LEU A 186 55.93 9.66 -8.09
N VAL A 187 55.43 8.88 -7.13
CA VAL A 187 54.66 7.66 -7.36
C VAL A 187 53.42 7.69 -6.49
N PRO A 188 52.20 7.63 -7.06
CA PRO A 188 50.99 7.49 -6.25
C PRO A 188 51.08 6.14 -5.53
N LYS A 189 51.24 6.14 -4.20
CA LYS A 189 51.00 4.90 -3.41
C LYS A 189 49.58 4.45 -3.65
N GLU A 190 49.42 3.31 -4.28
CA GLU A 190 48.09 2.66 -4.40
C GLU A 190 47.59 2.33 -2.99
N THR A 191 46.73 3.17 -2.45
CA THR A 191 46.06 2.85 -1.21
C THR A 191 44.95 1.81 -1.52
N VAL A 192 44.97 0.69 -0.82
CA VAL A 192 43.99 -0.42 -0.94
C VAL A 192 42.57 0.04 -0.62
N LYS A 193 42.43 1.12 0.17
CA LYS A 193 41.16 1.70 0.64
C LYS A 193 40.09 1.97 -0.44
N PRO A 194 40.40 2.60 -1.61
CA PRO A 194 39.37 2.92 -2.59
C PRO A 194 38.77 1.70 -3.31
N LEU A 195 39.50 0.59 -3.40
CA LEU A 195 39.00 -0.64 -4.01
C LEU A 195 38.03 -1.35 -3.07
N LEU A 196 38.31 -1.34 -1.76
CA LEU A 196 37.43 -1.92 -0.73
C LEU A 196 36.11 -1.16 -0.65
N LEU A 197 36.15 0.19 -0.57
CA LEU A 197 34.93 1.03 -0.55
C LEU A 197 34.04 0.77 -1.77
N ARG A 198 34.64 0.62 -2.94
CA ARG A 198 33.91 0.34 -4.18
C ARG A 198 33.22 -1.03 -4.14
N ARG A 199 33.93 -2.07 -3.66
CA ARG A 199 33.34 -3.41 -3.49
C ARG A 199 32.20 -3.37 -2.47
N MET A 200 32.38 -2.69 -1.35
CA MET A 200 31.34 -2.51 -0.33
C MET A 200 30.08 -1.83 -0.92
N ALA A 201 30.25 -0.78 -1.72
CA ALA A 201 29.13 -0.11 -2.35
C ALA A 201 28.37 -1.00 -3.34
N VAL A 202 29.08 -1.76 -4.19
CA VAL A 202 28.44 -2.71 -5.11
C VAL A 202 27.75 -3.82 -4.34
N THR A 203 28.35 -4.33 -3.24
CA THR A 203 27.72 -5.34 -2.39
C THR A 203 26.45 -4.80 -1.74
N LEU A 204 26.49 -3.57 -1.18
CA LEU A 204 25.30 -2.92 -0.59
C LEU A 204 24.20 -2.73 -1.63
N GLN A 205 24.55 -2.30 -2.84
CA GLN A 205 23.61 -2.12 -3.94
C GLN A 205 22.95 -3.44 -4.38
N LEU A 206 23.75 -4.52 -4.49
CA LEU A 206 23.24 -5.87 -4.76
C LEU A 206 22.33 -6.36 -3.64
N MET A 207 22.69 -6.10 -2.37
CA MET A 207 21.87 -6.42 -1.21
C MET A 207 20.49 -5.74 -1.28
N ILE A 208 20.45 -4.45 -1.60
CA ILE A 208 19.21 -3.69 -1.77
C ILE A 208 18.38 -4.26 -2.93
N SER A 209 19.02 -4.61 -4.06
CA SER A 209 18.33 -5.24 -5.20
C SER A 209 17.69 -6.57 -4.82
N ILE A 210 18.40 -7.43 -4.10
CA ILE A 210 17.88 -8.73 -3.64
C ILE A 210 16.70 -8.52 -2.69
N LEU A 211 16.81 -7.55 -1.76
CA LEU A 211 15.75 -7.21 -0.82
C LEU A 211 14.46 -6.81 -1.55
N PHE A 212 14.54 -5.94 -2.56
CA PHE A 212 13.36 -5.55 -3.35
C PHE A 212 12.78 -6.69 -4.17
N ILE A 213 13.63 -7.56 -4.76
CA ILE A 213 13.15 -8.72 -5.50
C ILE A 213 12.38 -9.66 -4.57
N VAL A 214 12.95 -9.98 -3.40
CA VAL A 214 12.28 -10.84 -2.41
C VAL A 214 10.98 -10.20 -1.91
N ALA A 215 10.99 -8.91 -1.60
CA ALA A 215 9.78 -8.19 -1.19
C ALA A 215 8.69 -8.26 -2.27
N SER A 216 9.04 -8.01 -3.53
CA SER A 216 8.09 -8.10 -4.65
C SER A 216 7.51 -9.51 -4.80
N LEU A 217 8.34 -10.55 -4.66
CA LEU A 217 7.88 -11.94 -4.75
C LEU A 217 6.93 -12.31 -3.60
N VAL A 218 7.26 -11.91 -2.37
CA VAL A 218 6.41 -12.18 -1.20
C VAL A 218 5.07 -11.46 -1.31
N VAL A 219 5.07 -10.17 -1.69
CA VAL A 219 3.82 -9.41 -1.88
C VAL A 219 2.99 -10.01 -3.01
N MET A 220 3.62 -10.41 -4.12
CA MET A 220 2.93 -11.05 -5.24
C MET A 220 2.27 -12.37 -4.81
N GLU A 221 2.97 -13.20 -4.04
CA GLU A 221 2.45 -14.48 -3.55
C GLU A 221 1.32 -14.27 -2.52
N GLN A 222 1.45 -13.29 -1.63
CA GLN A 222 0.38 -12.91 -0.70
C GLN A 222 -0.87 -12.45 -1.46
N MET A 223 -0.73 -11.62 -2.51
CA MET A 223 -1.87 -11.16 -3.31
C MET A 223 -2.53 -12.31 -4.09
N ARG A 224 -1.74 -13.24 -4.62
CA ARG A 224 -2.29 -14.46 -5.23
C ARG A 224 -3.09 -15.27 -4.23
N PHE A 225 -2.54 -15.49 -3.04
CA PHE A 225 -3.22 -16.21 -1.96
C PHE A 225 -4.55 -15.56 -1.58
N VAL A 226 -4.55 -14.23 -1.39
CA VAL A 226 -5.75 -13.44 -1.05
C VAL A 226 -6.79 -13.52 -2.17
N ASN A 227 -6.39 -13.34 -3.44
CA ASN A 227 -7.31 -13.36 -4.57
C ASN A 227 -7.87 -14.75 -4.91
N GLN A 228 -7.22 -15.82 -4.46
CA GLN A 228 -7.69 -17.20 -4.64
C GLN A 228 -8.50 -17.72 -3.46
N LYS A 229 -8.52 -16.97 -2.36
CA LYS A 229 -9.25 -17.38 -1.17
C LYS A 229 -10.75 -17.25 -1.39
N ASP A 230 -11.47 -18.26 -0.95
CA ASP A 230 -12.93 -18.25 -0.94
C ASP A 230 -13.43 -17.12 -0.04
N LEU A 231 -14.25 -16.26 -0.59
CA LEU A 231 -14.92 -15.18 0.15
C LEU A 231 -16.02 -15.71 1.07
N GLY A 232 -16.46 -16.95 0.89
CA GLY A 232 -17.60 -17.54 1.58
C GLY A 232 -18.95 -17.22 0.92
N PHE A 233 -18.91 -16.49 -0.22
CA PHE A 233 -20.04 -16.23 -1.10
C PHE A 233 -19.55 -16.09 -2.55
N ASP A 234 -20.45 -16.20 -3.54
CA ASP A 234 -20.08 -16.01 -4.95
C ASP A 234 -20.10 -14.52 -5.34
N PRO A 235 -18.94 -13.89 -5.65
CA PRO A 235 -18.88 -12.50 -6.06
C PRO A 235 -19.29 -12.27 -7.53
N LYS A 236 -19.39 -13.34 -8.36
CA LYS A 236 -19.71 -13.22 -9.77
C LYS A 236 -21.19 -12.90 -9.97
N GLY A 237 -21.47 -11.97 -10.85
CA GLY A 237 -22.85 -11.54 -11.10
C GLY A 237 -23.48 -10.75 -9.94
N LEU A 238 -22.71 -10.24 -9.00
CA LEU A 238 -23.22 -9.42 -7.91
C LEU A 238 -22.76 -7.96 -8.09
N ILE A 239 -23.74 -7.06 -8.21
CA ILE A 239 -23.53 -5.61 -8.38
C ILE A 239 -24.09 -4.87 -7.17
N GLN A 240 -23.37 -3.84 -6.73
CA GLN A 240 -23.81 -2.92 -5.67
C GLN A 240 -24.26 -1.59 -6.28
N LEU A 241 -25.41 -1.12 -5.85
CA LEU A 241 -25.85 0.27 -5.97
C LEU A 241 -25.64 0.96 -4.63
N SER A 242 -24.89 2.05 -4.62
CA SER A 242 -24.59 2.80 -3.40
C SER A 242 -24.75 4.30 -3.61
N GLY A 243 -25.05 5.02 -2.53
CA GLY A 243 -25.14 6.48 -2.55
C GLY A 243 -26.54 7.02 -2.77
N PHE A 244 -27.59 6.18 -2.63
CA PHE A 244 -28.96 6.66 -2.56
C PHE A 244 -29.54 6.47 -1.16
N VAL A 245 -30.36 7.40 -0.76
CA VAL A 245 -31.13 7.32 0.48
C VAL A 245 -32.60 7.52 0.12
N ASP A 246 -33.38 6.46 0.22
CA ASP A 246 -34.84 6.51 -0.01
C ASP A 246 -35.59 6.52 1.33
N VAL A 247 -35.83 7.72 1.86
CA VAL A 247 -36.60 7.91 3.10
C VAL A 247 -38.07 7.54 2.90
N SER A 248 -38.58 7.50 1.65
CA SER A 248 -39.97 7.30 1.33
C SER A 248 -40.33 5.84 0.99
N GLY A 249 -39.32 5.00 0.70
CA GLY A 249 -39.47 3.63 0.18
C GLY A 249 -40.11 3.55 -1.23
N LYS A 250 -40.32 4.70 -1.85
CA LYS A 250 -41.02 4.80 -3.14
C LYS A 250 -40.08 4.56 -4.32
N ILE A 251 -38.87 5.04 -4.21
CA ILE A 251 -37.82 4.86 -5.21
C ILE A 251 -37.43 3.38 -5.26
N GLU A 252 -37.24 2.81 -4.08
CA GLU A 252 -36.87 1.41 -3.91
C GLU A 252 -37.92 0.49 -4.51
N SER A 253 -39.21 0.68 -4.18
CA SER A 253 -40.29 -0.15 -4.71
C SER A 253 -40.43 -0.07 -6.23
N THR A 254 -40.26 1.11 -6.82
CA THR A 254 -40.29 1.30 -8.28
C THR A 254 -39.09 0.63 -8.94
N LEU A 255 -37.90 0.81 -8.38
CA LEU A 255 -36.67 0.19 -8.88
C LEU A 255 -36.74 -1.34 -8.80
N MET A 256 -37.24 -1.89 -7.69
CA MET A 256 -37.44 -3.33 -7.50
C MET A 256 -38.42 -3.92 -8.51
N GLN A 257 -39.51 -3.18 -8.82
CA GLN A 257 -40.47 -3.60 -9.84
C GLN A 257 -39.84 -3.68 -11.23
N GLU A 258 -39.07 -2.66 -11.62
CA GLU A 258 -38.36 -2.62 -12.90
C GLU A 258 -37.30 -3.72 -12.98
N LEU A 259 -36.52 -3.91 -11.90
CA LEU A 259 -35.50 -4.95 -11.84
C LEU A 259 -36.08 -6.36 -11.92
N SER A 260 -37.24 -6.58 -11.30
CA SER A 260 -37.94 -7.88 -11.35
C SER A 260 -38.46 -8.25 -12.74
N ALA A 261 -38.65 -7.25 -13.61
CA ALA A 261 -39.06 -7.46 -15.00
C ALA A 261 -37.91 -7.89 -15.92
N LEU A 262 -36.65 -7.74 -15.47
CA LEU A 262 -35.48 -8.09 -16.27
C LEU A 262 -35.11 -9.58 -16.09
N PRO A 263 -35.11 -10.38 -17.16
CA PRO A 263 -34.82 -11.82 -17.07
C PRO A 263 -33.38 -12.14 -16.65
N GLN A 264 -32.48 -11.17 -16.76
CA GLN A 264 -31.09 -11.31 -16.34
C GLN A 264 -30.90 -11.13 -14.83
N VAL A 265 -31.85 -10.51 -14.12
CA VAL A 265 -31.84 -10.31 -12.67
C VAL A 265 -32.40 -11.55 -12.00
N LYS A 266 -31.62 -12.19 -11.14
CA LYS A 266 -32.03 -13.40 -10.39
C LYS A 266 -32.67 -13.06 -9.06
N SER A 267 -32.04 -12.17 -8.31
CA SER A 267 -32.49 -11.70 -7.00
C SER A 267 -31.85 -10.34 -6.69
N PHE A 268 -32.41 -9.66 -5.72
CA PHE A 268 -31.86 -8.41 -5.18
C PHE A 268 -32.16 -8.32 -3.69
N THR A 269 -31.35 -7.56 -2.95
CA THR A 269 -31.48 -7.37 -1.51
C THR A 269 -31.04 -5.98 -1.10
N ASP A 270 -31.74 -5.41 -0.16
CA ASP A 270 -31.40 -4.17 0.50
C ASP A 270 -30.68 -4.45 1.83
N THR A 271 -29.62 -3.70 2.11
CA THR A 271 -28.83 -3.93 3.32
C THR A 271 -27.92 -2.73 3.66
N ASN A 272 -27.51 -2.64 4.93
CA ASN A 272 -26.41 -1.77 5.33
C ASN A 272 -25.04 -2.44 5.16
N PHE A 273 -25.00 -3.70 4.74
CA PHE A 273 -23.74 -4.39 4.45
C PHE A 273 -22.95 -3.66 3.35
N LYS A 274 -21.65 -3.51 3.57
CA LYS A 274 -20.73 -2.99 2.58
C LYS A 274 -19.35 -3.57 2.83
N PRO A 275 -18.66 -4.12 1.80
CA PRO A 275 -17.26 -4.47 1.91
C PRO A 275 -16.41 -3.24 2.23
N GLN A 276 -15.61 -3.31 3.30
CA GLN A 276 -14.79 -2.19 3.77
C GLN A 276 -13.54 -2.65 4.50
N HIS A 277 -12.60 -1.72 4.75
CA HIS A 277 -11.36 -2.05 5.48
C HIS A 277 -11.62 -2.33 6.95
N HIS A 278 -12.49 -1.56 7.57
CA HIS A 278 -12.81 -1.65 8.99
C HIS A 278 -14.31 -1.60 9.17
N VAL A 279 -14.77 -2.17 10.27
CA VAL A 279 -16.18 -2.13 10.63
C VAL A 279 -16.60 -0.72 11.00
N ASP A 280 -17.80 -0.34 10.60
CA ASP A 280 -18.44 0.84 11.14
C ASP A 280 -18.61 0.66 12.66
N PRO A 281 -18.04 1.52 13.51
CA PRO A 281 -18.20 1.41 14.95
C PRO A 281 -19.65 1.41 15.41
N MET A 282 -20.57 2.01 14.64
CA MET A 282 -22.01 2.00 14.92
C MET A 282 -22.66 0.64 14.63
N ALA A 283 -22.01 -0.21 13.85
CA ALA A 283 -22.47 -1.58 13.59
C ALA A 283 -21.93 -2.60 14.61
N ILE A 284 -21.13 -2.18 15.59
CA ILE A 284 -20.58 -3.06 16.63
C ILE A 284 -21.50 -3.06 17.85
N PHE A 285 -22.03 -4.24 18.20
CA PHE A 285 -22.89 -4.47 19.33
C PHE A 285 -22.17 -5.34 20.37
N THR A 286 -21.86 -4.77 21.53
CA THR A 286 -21.21 -5.47 22.67
C THR A 286 -22.21 -5.92 23.73
N ASN A 287 -23.40 -5.29 23.78
CA ASN A 287 -24.44 -5.55 24.76
C ASN A 287 -25.44 -6.59 24.25
N VAL A 288 -24.94 -7.75 23.83
CA VAL A 288 -25.75 -8.89 23.42
C VAL A 288 -25.74 -9.90 24.55
N GLU A 289 -26.93 -10.30 25.00
CA GLU A 289 -27.12 -11.29 26.06
C GLU A 289 -27.75 -12.56 25.48
N TRP A 290 -27.26 -13.73 25.92
CA TRP A 290 -27.78 -15.05 25.53
C TRP A 290 -27.73 -16.02 26.73
N GLU A 291 -28.46 -17.08 26.63
CA GLU A 291 -28.48 -18.11 27.68
C GLU A 291 -27.12 -18.81 27.77
N GLY A 292 -26.59 -18.91 28.98
CA GLY A 292 -25.27 -19.49 29.24
C GLY A 292 -24.09 -18.55 29.02
N LYS A 293 -24.30 -17.24 28.78
CA LYS A 293 -23.23 -16.27 28.67
C LYS A 293 -22.41 -16.20 29.95
N PRO A 294 -21.07 -16.43 29.92
CA PRO A 294 -20.23 -16.28 31.09
C PRO A 294 -20.23 -14.83 31.60
N LEU A 295 -20.19 -14.65 32.92
CA LEU A 295 -20.05 -13.35 33.55
C LEU A 295 -18.75 -12.67 33.03
N ASP A 296 -18.82 -11.38 32.76
CA ASP A 296 -17.73 -10.55 32.24
C ASP A 296 -17.24 -10.87 30.80
N THR A 297 -17.97 -11.70 30.06
CA THR A 297 -17.66 -11.94 28.65
C THR A 297 -18.17 -10.79 27.79
N LYS A 298 -17.27 -10.10 27.11
CA LYS A 298 -17.60 -9.11 26.08
C LYS A 298 -17.24 -9.69 24.71
N VAL A 299 -18.21 -9.73 23.82
CA VAL A 299 -18.05 -10.14 22.42
C VAL A 299 -18.53 -9.01 21.55
N ASP A 300 -17.73 -8.61 20.59
CA ASP A 300 -18.09 -7.59 19.61
C ASP A 300 -18.80 -8.28 18.44
N PHE A 301 -20.10 -8.06 18.33
CA PHE A 301 -20.91 -8.57 17.24
C PHE A 301 -21.09 -7.50 16.17
N HIS A 302 -20.93 -7.89 14.92
CA HIS A 302 -21.22 -7.02 13.79
C HIS A 302 -22.67 -7.20 13.35
N LEU A 303 -23.45 -6.14 13.47
CA LEU A 303 -24.88 -6.17 13.15
C LEU A 303 -25.11 -5.68 11.71
N TYR A 304 -25.77 -6.52 10.93
CA TYR A 304 -26.21 -6.20 9.58
C TYR A 304 -27.74 -6.24 9.49
N GLY A 305 -28.32 -5.08 9.12
CA GLY A 305 -29.72 -5.01 8.73
C GLY A 305 -29.86 -5.46 7.28
N THR A 306 -30.73 -6.44 7.03
CA THR A 306 -30.93 -7.03 5.69
C THR A 306 -32.38 -7.36 5.46
N ASP A 307 -32.77 -7.58 4.21
CA ASP A 307 -34.02 -8.19 3.89
C ASP A 307 -33.95 -9.73 3.94
N HIS A 308 -35.09 -10.39 3.71
CA HIS A 308 -35.18 -11.84 3.73
C HIS A 308 -34.47 -12.54 2.54
N ARG A 309 -34.10 -11.79 1.49
CA ARG A 309 -33.43 -12.30 0.27
C ARG A 309 -31.91 -12.18 0.30
N PHE A 310 -31.37 -11.62 1.36
CA PHE A 310 -29.92 -11.42 1.48
C PHE A 310 -29.14 -12.72 1.29
N GLY A 311 -29.55 -13.79 2.00
CA GLY A 311 -28.90 -15.09 1.91
C GLY A 311 -28.88 -15.67 0.49
N GLU A 312 -30.03 -15.56 -0.23
CA GLU A 312 -30.15 -15.97 -1.62
C GLU A 312 -29.35 -15.10 -2.57
N THR A 313 -29.42 -13.77 -2.38
CA THR A 313 -28.71 -12.81 -3.25
C THR A 313 -27.20 -12.95 -3.15
N PHE A 314 -26.66 -13.24 -1.96
CA PHE A 314 -25.23 -13.48 -1.75
C PHE A 314 -24.81 -14.94 -1.97
N ASP A 315 -25.77 -15.84 -2.20
CA ASP A 315 -25.54 -17.29 -2.32
C ASP A 315 -24.85 -17.86 -1.07
N LEU A 316 -25.31 -17.42 0.12
CA LEU A 316 -24.76 -17.87 1.40
C LEU A 316 -25.25 -19.29 1.72
N LYS A 317 -24.31 -20.15 2.11
CA LYS A 317 -24.64 -21.52 2.50
C LYS A 317 -25.24 -21.55 3.90
N MET A 318 -26.52 -21.95 3.99
CA MET A 318 -27.14 -22.25 5.29
C MET A 318 -26.58 -23.55 5.86
N LEU A 319 -26.08 -23.47 7.10
CA LEU A 319 -25.56 -24.64 7.84
C LEU A 319 -26.63 -25.27 8.72
N MET A 320 -27.45 -24.43 9.37
CA MET A 320 -28.54 -24.86 10.22
C MET A 320 -29.73 -23.92 10.06
N GLY A 321 -30.96 -24.42 10.22
CA GLY A 321 -32.16 -23.63 10.17
C GLY A 321 -32.48 -23.06 8.80
N ARG A 322 -33.03 -21.86 8.76
CA ARG A 322 -33.42 -21.16 7.53
C ARG A 322 -33.26 -19.65 7.67
N TRP A 323 -33.26 -18.93 6.56
CA TRP A 323 -33.42 -17.47 6.57
C TRP A 323 -34.83 -17.12 6.98
N TRP A 324 -35.07 -15.95 7.58
CA TRP A 324 -36.41 -15.54 7.95
C TRP A 324 -37.28 -15.28 6.71
N THR A 325 -38.60 -15.27 6.92
CA THR A 325 -39.58 -14.89 5.90
C THR A 325 -40.07 -13.47 6.14
N GLU A 326 -40.56 -12.83 5.10
CA GLU A 326 -41.16 -11.50 5.19
C GLU A 326 -42.17 -11.41 6.35
N GLY A 327 -42.14 -10.32 7.12
CA GLY A 327 -43.02 -10.09 8.28
C GLY A 327 -42.50 -10.62 9.62
N ASN A 328 -41.38 -11.33 9.68
CA ASN A 328 -40.81 -11.78 10.95
C ASN A 328 -39.66 -10.85 11.42
N GLU A 329 -40.05 -9.78 12.14
CA GLU A 329 -39.13 -8.70 12.55
C GLU A 329 -38.21 -9.05 13.76
N LEU A 330 -38.49 -10.13 14.48
CA LEU A 330 -37.78 -10.54 15.68
C LEU A 330 -36.91 -11.80 15.47
N SER A 331 -36.46 -12.00 14.25
CA SER A 331 -35.56 -13.09 13.88
C SER A 331 -34.14 -12.62 13.72
N VAL A 332 -33.18 -13.50 14.00
CA VAL A 332 -31.77 -13.28 13.75
C VAL A 332 -31.13 -14.51 13.11
N VAL A 333 -30.26 -14.28 12.14
CA VAL A 333 -29.39 -15.30 11.58
C VAL A 333 -27.95 -14.99 12.02
N LEU A 334 -27.22 -16.00 12.42
CA LEU A 334 -25.83 -15.92 12.87
C LEU A 334 -24.88 -16.45 11.81
N ASN A 335 -23.61 -16.00 11.82
CA ASN A 335 -22.55 -16.74 11.15
C ASN A 335 -21.91 -17.78 12.12
N GLU A 336 -21.09 -18.69 11.60
CA GLU A 336 -20.38 -19.69 12.41
C GLU A 336 -19.53 -19.04 13.53
N SER A 337 -18.87 -17.92 13.22
CA SER A 337 -18.04 -17.20 14.19
C SER A 337 -18.84 -16.66 15.37
N ALA A 338 -20.09 -16.22 15.16
CA ALA A 338 -20.98 -15.80 16.23
C ALA A 338 -21.38 -16.99 17.12
N VAL A 339 -21.72 -18.13 16.51
CA VAL A 339 -22.06 -19.36 17.24
C VAL A 339 -20.90 -19.82 18.10
N ARG A 340 -19.67 -19.82 17.54
CA ARG A 340 -18.44 -20.17 18.29
C ARG A 340 -18.16 -19.19 19.43
N ALA A 341 -18.34 -17.89 19.20
CA ALA A 341 -18.12 -16.86 20.23
C ALA A 341 -19.12 -16.94 21.37
N MET A 342 -20.36 -17.34 21.08
CA MET A 342 -21.40 -17.58 22.08
C MET A 342 -21.25 -18.92 22.80
N GLY A 343 -20.52 -19.89 22.23
CA GLY A 343 -20.39 -21.24 22.78
C GLY A 343 -21.65 -22.09 22.68
N LEU A 344 -22.56 -21.75 21.74
CA LEU A 344 -23.83 -22.45 21.57
C LEU A 344 -23.62 -23.77 20.80
N GLN A 345 -24.22 -24.89 21.30
CA GLN A 345 -24.19 -26.17 20.59
C GLN A 345 -25.39 -26.30 19.64
N ASP A 346 -26.58 -25.94 20.09
CA ASP A 346 -27.84 -25.93 19.32
C ASP A 346 -28.38 -24.50 19.25
N PRO A 347 -27.89 -23.66 18.32
CA PRO A 347 -28.20 -22.23 18.28
C PRO A 347 -29.63 -21.95 17.83
N VAL A 348 -30.23 -22.77 16.91
CA VAL A 348 -31.54 -22.52 16.32
C VAL A 348 -32.64 -22.70 17.36
N GLY A 349 -33.51 -21.70 17.48
CA GLY A 349 -34.59 -21.63 18.50
C GLY A 349 -34.15 -20.98 19.82
N SER A 350 -32.85 -20.71 20.02
CA SER A 350 -32.38 -19.95 21.17
C SER A 350 -32.71 -18.46 21.04
N ILE A 351 -32.87 -17.80 22.17
CA ILE A 351 -33.20 -16.37 22.23
C ILE A 351 -31.99 -15.56 22.62
N ILE A 352 -31.75 -14.49 21.86
CA ILE A 352 -30.76 -13.46 22.24
C ILE A 352 -31.47 -12.14 22.55
N ARG A 353 -30.89 -11.38 23.48
CA ARG A 353 -31.40 -10.07 23.89
C ARG A 353 -30.36 -9.03 23.50
N MET A 354 -30.75 -8.01 22.79
CA MET A 354 -29.90 -6.90 22.41
C MET A 354 -30.67 -5.59 22.30
N PRO A 355 -29.99 -4.44 22.42
CA PRO A 355 -30.61 -3.14 22.17
C PRO A 355 -31.18 -3.07 20.77
N TRP A 356 -32.38 -2.48 20.64
CA TRP A 356 -32.96 -2.22 19.33
C TRP A 356 -32.16 -1.15 18.59
N TRP A 357 -31.79 -1.44 17.37
CA TRP A 357 -30.90 -0.58 16.59
C TRP A 357 -31.43 0.84 16.33
N SER A 358 -32.77 1.05 16.33
CA SER A 358 -33.39 2.38 16.16
C SER A 358 -33.58 3.13 17.49
N ASP A 359 -33.60 2.40 18.62
CA ASP A 359 -33.68 2.96 19.96
C ASP A 359 -32.93 2.07 20.95
N PHE A 360 -31.71 2.41 21.21
CA PHE A 360 -30.82 1.65 22.09
C PHE A 360 -31.30 1.54 23.56
N SER A 361 -32.33 2.30 23.95
CA SER A 361 -32.95 2.19 25.29
C SER A 361 -33.89 1.01 25.39
N VAL A 362 -34.34 0.47 24.25
CA VAL A 362 -35.29 -0.66 24.17
C VAL A 362 -34.53 -1.94 23.89
N ILE A 363 -34.59 -2.91 24.81
CA ILE A 363 -34.03 -4.24 24.60
C ILE A 363 -35.11 -5.12 23.98
N LYS A 364 -34.79 -5.77 22.87
CA LYS A 364 -35.66 -6.73 22.19
C LYS A 364 -35.10 -8.14 22.28
N GLU A 365 -36.00 -9.12 22.23
CA GLU A 365 -35.67 -10.54 22.17
C GLU A 365 -35.79 -11.00 20.71
N TYR A 366 -34.72 -11.63 20.21
CA TYR A 366 -34.64 -12.15 18.86
C TYR A 366 -34.44 -13.66 18.92
N GLU A 367 -35.21 -14.40 18.13
CA GLU A 367 -35.07 -15.84 17.96
C GLU A 367 -34.00 -16.14 16.89
N ILE A 368 -33.04 -16.99 17.21
CA ILE A 368 -32.08 -17.49 16.24
C ILE A 368 -32.79 -18.49 15.33
N VAL A 369 -33.01 -18.10 14.06
CA VAL A 369 -33.74 -18.92 13.09
C VAL A 369 -32.83 -19.69 12.15
N GLY A 370 -31.54 -19.31 12.07
CA GLY A 370 -30.59 -19.97 11.22
C GLY A 370 -29.14 -19.60 11.48
N VAL A 371 -28.26 -20.40 10.90
CA VAL A 371 -26.79 -20.20 10.91
C VAL A 371 -26.27 -20.32 9.49
N VAL A 372 -25.53 -19.31 9.04
CA VAL A 372 -24.83 -19.30 7.75
C VAL A 372 -23.34 -19.56 7.92
N ASN A 373 -22.69 -19.99 6.85
CA ASN A 373 -21.23 -20.10 6.82
C ASN A 373 -20.57 -18.74 7.07
N ASP A 374 -19.34 -18.79 7.57
CA ASP A 374 -18.51 -17.61 7.65
C ASP A 374 -18.17 -17.06 6.27
N PHE A 375 -18.24 -15.74 6.10
CA PHE A 375 -17.82 -15.06 4.87
C PHE A 375 -17.07 -13.76 5.16
N HIS A 376 -16.27 -13.32 4.21
CA HIS A 376 -15.43 -12.13 4.35
C HIS A 376 -16.24 -10.86 4.07
N ALA A 377 -16.66 -10.17 5.11
CA ALA A 377 -17.30 -8.84 5.04
C ALA A 377 -16.27 -7.70 4.97
N LEU A 378 -15.06 -7.96 5.48
CA LEU A 378 -13.97 -7.00 5.55
C LEU A 378 -12.78 -7.45 4.69
N SER A 379 -11.74 -6.61 4.64
CA SER A 379 -10.50 -6.98 3.98
C SER A 379 -9.87 -8.23 4.61
N PHE A 380 -9.07 -8.98 3.87
CA PHE A 380 -8.37 -10.18 4.37
C PHE A 380 -7.29 -9.89 5.44
N ARG A 381 -7.13 -8.64 5.83
CA ARG A 381 -6.33 -8.23 7.00
C ARG A 381 -7.03 -8.58 8.29
N GLU A 382 -8.38 -8.51 8.29
CA GLU A 382 -9.22 -8.83 9.43
C GLU A 382 -9.64 -10.30 9.42
N SER A 383 -9.77 -10.88 10.60
CA SER A 383 -10.42 -12.17 10.76
C SER A 383 -11.94 -12.03 10.54
N ILE A 384 -12.60 -13.12 10.20
CA ILE A 384 -14.07 -13.12 10.15
C ILE A 384 -14.59 -12.94 11.57
N HIS A 385 -15.37 -11.88 11.76
CA HIS A 385 -15.95 -11.53 13.06
C HIS A 385 -17.30 -12.22 13.28
N PRO A 386 -17.77 -12.30 14.53
CA PRO A 386 -19.14 -12.68 14.85
C PRO A 386 -20.13 -11.72 14.19
N MET A 387 -21.04 -12.23 13.36
CA MET A 387 -22.02 -11.44 12.62
C MET A 387 -23.44 -11.82 13.01
N LEU A 388 -24.30 -10.81 13.15
CA LEU A 388 -25.72 -10.92 13.38
C LEU A 388 -26.46 -10.28 12.20
N PHE A 389 -27.37 -11.01 11.59
CA PHE A 389 -28.24 -10.52 10.52
C PHE A 389 -29.64 -10.39 11.07
N ILE A 390 -30.22 -9.19 10.99
CA ILE A 390 -31.56 -8.89 11.44
C ILE A 390 -32.36 -8.22 10.32
N PRO A 391 -33.71 -8.26 10.37
CA PRO A 391 -34.55 -7.49 9.48
C PRO A 391 -34.26 -6.00 9.56
N SER A 392 -33.99 -5.37 8.41
CA SER A 392 -33.45 -3.99 8.31
C SER A 392 -34.41 -2.90 8.75
N GLY A 393 -35.70 -3.18 8.75
CA GLY A 393 -36.71 -2.18 9.11
C GLY A 393 -36.72 -0.91 8.25
N GLY A 394 -36.08 -0.93 7.06
CA GLY A 394 -36.08 0.19 6.11
C GLY A 394 -34.91 1.17 6.21
N LEU A 395 -33.88 0.92 7.05
CA LEU A 395 -32.64 1.72 7.07
C LEU A 395 -31.55 1.07 6.22
N VAL A 396 -31.63 1.27 4.93
CA VAL A 396 -30.71 0.66 3.96
C VAL A 396 -30.04 1.71 3.09
N ASN A 397 -28.74 1.54 2.90
CA ASN A 397 -27.91 2.46 2.12
C ASN A 397 -27.33 1.79 0.86
N ASN A 398 -27.52 0.47 0.73
CA ASN A 398 -26.97 -0.30 -0.40
C ASN A 398 -27.98 -1.31 -0.90
N LEU A 399 -28.17 -1.34 -2.20
CA LEU A 399 -28.94 -2.37 -2.89
C LEU A 399 -27.94 -3.28 -3.63
N TYR A 400 -28.07 -4.59 -3.42
CA TYR A 400 -27.30 -5.59 -4.16
C TYR A 400 -28.23 -6.34 -5.12
N ILE A 401 -27.72 -6.55 -6.33
CA ILE A 401 -28.46 -7.21 -7.39
C ILE A 401 -27.63 -8.38 -7.90
N ARG A 402 -28.21 -9.56 -7.87
CA ARG A 402 -27.64 -10.77 -8.45
C ARG A 402 -28.11 -10.89 -9.89
N VAL A 403 -27.19 -10.87 -10.83
CA VAL A 403 -27.43 -11.03 -12.26
C VAL A 403 -26.80 -12.32 -12.79
N ILE A 404 -27.10 -12.67 -14.02
CA ILE A 404 -26.42 -13.76 -14.73
C ILE A 404 -24.94 -13.34 -14.89
N PRO A 405 -23.97 -14.21 -14.50
CA PRO A 405 -22.56 -13.88 -14.65
C PRO A 405 -22.18 -13.55 -16.11
N GLY A 406 -21.52 -12.41 -16.30
CA GLY A 406 -21.16 -11.85 -17.61
C GLY A 406 -22.08 -10.73 -18.09
N GLU A 407 -23.26 -10.55 -17.48
CA GLU A 407 -24.23 -9.51 -17.83
C GLU A 407 -24.14 -8.26 -16.93
N GLU A 408 -23.13 -8.22 -16.03
CA GLU A 408 -23.00 -7.16 -15.03
C GLU A 408 -22.88 -5.77 -15.67
N GLY A 409 -22.15 -5.68 -16.80
CA GLY A 409 -21.93 -4.43 -17.50
C GLY A 409 -23.20 -3.89 -18.16
N ASP A 410 -23.95 -4.76 -18.83
CA ASP A 410 -25.17 -4.41 -19.55
C ASP A 410 -26.28 -3.99 -18.56
N ILE A 411 -26.43 -4.73 -17.46
CA ILE A 411 -27.39 -4.38 -16.41
C ILE A 411 -26.98 -3.08 -15.70
N ALA A 412 -25.69 -2.89 -15.38
CA ALA A 412 -25.22 -1.64 -14.79
C ALA A 412 -25.49 -0.44 -15.70
N HIS A 413 -25.31 -0.58 -17.01
CA HIS A 413 -25.64 0.48 -17.98
C HIS A 413 -27.14 0.75 -18.01
N HIS A 414 -27.97 -0.30 -18.07
CA HIS A 414 -29.42 -0.17 -18.04
C HIS A 414 -29.93 0.54 -16.79
N ILE A 415 -29.41 0.18 -15.61
CA ILE A 415 -29.76 0.82 -14.34
C ILE A 415 -29.32 2.29 -14.33
N THR A 416 -28.12 2.60 -14.85
CA THR A 416 -27.62 3.98 -14.95
C THR A 416 -28.55 4.87 -15.78
N GLU A 417 -29.18 4.34 -16.82
CA GLU A 417 -30.16 5.06 -17.63
C GLU A 417 -31.56 5.13 -16.99
N LEU A 418 -31.90 4.16 -16.14
CA LEU A 418 -33.18 4.06 -15.48
C LEU A 418 -33.29 5.00 -14.27
N LEU A 419 -32.25 5.04 -13.43
CA LEU A 419 -32.24 5.78 -12.15
C LEU A 419 -32.66 7.25 -12.29
N PRO A 420 -32.11 8.06 -13.23
CA PRO A 420 -32.51 9.46 -13.41
C PRO A 420 -33.95 9.64 -13.89
N LYS A 421 -34.55 8.59 -14.48
CA LYS A 421 -35.96 8.61 -14.93
C LYS A 421 -36.92 8.37 -13.75
N ILE A 422 -36.48 7.61 -12.75
CA ILE A 422 -37.21 7.37 -11.51
C ILE A 422 -37.11 8.62 -10.63
N ASP A 423 -35.89 9.10 -10.37
CA ASP A 423 -35.63 10.33 -9.62
C ASP A 423 -34.32 10.98 -10.11
N PRO A 424 -34.36 12.26 -10.53
CA PRO A 424 -33.17 12.98 -10.98
C PRO A 424 -32.03 13.05 -9.95
N THR A 425 -32.33 12.94 -8.67
CA THR A 425 -31.31 12.95 -7.59
C THR A 425 -30.45 11.70 -7.59
N LEU A 426 -30.88 10.64 -8.24
CA LEU A 426 -30.17 9.36 -8.35
C LEU A 426 -29.15 9.32 -9.49
N ALA A 427 -28.99 10.41 -10.26
CA ALA A 427 -28.04 10.47 -11.37
C ALA A 427 -26.59 10.18 -10.95
N ASP A 428 -26.24 10.49 -9.70
CA ASP A 428 -24.89 10.26 -9.13
C ASP A 428 -24.74 8.92 -8.38
N THR A 429 -25.75 8.04 -8.44
CA THR A 429 -25.72 6.72 -7.80
C THR A 429 -24.60 5.87 -8.42
N ARG A 430 -23.74 5.31 -7.56
CA ARG A 430 -22.63 4.49 -8.01
C ARG A 430 -23.05 3.04 -8.14
N ILE A 431 -22.78 2.48 -9.32
CA ILE A 431 -23.00 1.08 -9.64
C ILE A 431 -21.63 0.41 -9.75
N THR A 432 -21.38 -0.58 -8.91
CA THR A 432 -20.05 -1.20 -8.83
C THR A 432 -20.19 -2.72 -8.69
N PRO A 433 -19.58 -3.53 -9.55
CA PRO A 433 -19.46 -4.96 -9.32
C PRO A 433 -18.74 -5.24 -8.00
N ILE A 434 -19.23 -6.22 -7.23
CA ILE A 434 -18.68 -6.46 -5.88
C ILE A 434 -17.19 -6.89 -5.93
N GLY A 435 -16.78 -7.60 -6.96
CA GLY A 435 -15.38 -7.94 -7.18
C GLY A 435 -14.48 -6.71 -7.23
N THR A 436 -14.92 -5.65 -7.91
CA THR A 436 -14.20 -4.37 -7.99
C THR A 436 -14.07 -3.70 -6.61
N LEU A 437 -15.07 -3.86 -5.73
CA LEU A 437 -14.97 -3.32 -4.36
C LEU A 437 -13.86 -4.03 -3.57
N TYR A 438 -13.76 -5.36 -3.67
CA TYR A 438 -12.67 -6.11 -3.04
C TYR A 438 -11.31 -5.79 -3.64
N ASP A 439 -11.22 -5.55 -4.96
CA ASP A 439 -10.00 -5.05 -5.61
C ASP A 439 -9.59 -3.68 -5.07
N GLN A 440 -10.56 -2.79 -4.84
CA GLN A 440 -10.30 -1.48 -4.22
C GLN A 440 -9.77 -1.60 -2.79
N LEU A 441 -10.26 -2.57 -2.00
CA LEU A 441 -9.73 -2.85 -0.67
C LEU A 441 -8.24 -3.30 -0.70
N ASN A 442 -7.80 -3.92 -1.79
CA ASN A 442 -6.43 -4.38 -1.97
C ASN A 442 -5.57 -3.43 -2.84
N GLN A 443 -6.11 -2.25 -3.22
CA GLN A 443 -5.43 -1.33 -4.15
C GLN A 443 -4.08 -0.85 -3.60
N SER A 444 -3.96 -0.61 -2.29
CA SER A 444 -2.71 -0.19 -1.66
C SER A 444 -1.59 -1.23 -1.83
N GLU A 445 -1.91 -2.50 -1.73
CA GLU A 445 -0.99 -3.62 -1.90
C GLU A 445 -0.59 -3.80 -3.36
N ILE A 446 -1.55 -3.67 -4.27
CA ILE A 446 -1.30 -3.74 -5.72
C ILE A 446 -0.37 -2.59 -6.15
N VAL A 447 -0.63 -1.37 -5.68
CA VAL A 447 0.24 -0.21 -5.92
C VAL A 447 1.62 -0.45 -5.30
N GLY A 448 1.67 -0.96 -4.07
CA GLY A 448 2.91 -1.33 -3.40
C GLY A 448 3.72 -2.35 -4.20
N LEU A 449 3.09 -3.41 -4.70
CA LEU A 449 3.73 -4.43 -5.54
C LEU A 449 4.29 -3.82 -6.84
N LYS A 450 3.51 -2.96 -7.51
CA LYS A 450 3.95 -2.26 -8.72
C LYS A 450 5.21 -1.42 -8.45
N ILE A 451 5.22 -0.66 -7.34
CA ILE A 451 6.37 0.18 -6.96
C ILE A 451 7.58 -0.67 -6.56
N PHE A 452 7.42 -1.72 -5.75
CA PHE A 452 8.53 -2.62 -5.38
C PHE A 452 9.16 -3.28 -6.60
N SER A 453 8.35 -3.75 -7.55
CA SER A 453 8.83 -4.36 -8.79
C SER A 453 9.64 -3.35 -9.63
N PHE A 454 9.16 -2.12 -9.73
CA PHE A 454 9.89 -1.04 -10.40
C PHE A 454 11.21 -0.72 -9.71
N LEU A 455 11.22 -0.58 -8.38
CA LEU A 455 12.43 -0.34 -7.61
C LEU A 455 13.43 -1.49 -7.73
N ALA A 456 12.96 -2.73 -7.70
CA ALA A 456 13.79 -3.91 -7.93
C ALA A 456 14.47 -3.85 -9.31
N PHE A 457 13.71 -3.53 -10.36
CA PHE A 457 14.23 -3.39 -11.71
C PHE A 457 15.25 -2.24 -11.82
N ALA A 458 14.95 -1.07 -11.27
CA ALA A 458 15.86 0.07 -11.24
C ALA A 458 17.17 -0.25 -10.49
N CYS A 459 17.07 -0.89 -9.30
CA CYS A 459 18.23 -1.36 -8.55
C CYS A 459 19.10 -2.31 -9.35
N LEU A 460 18.49 -3.24 -10.05
CA LEU A 460 19.19 -4.24 -10.86
C LEU A 460 19.96 -3.57 -12.01
N LEU A 461 19.32 -2.62 -12.71
CA LEU A 461 19.99 -1.84 -13.77
C LEU A 461 21.18 -1.06 -13.23
N ILE A 462 21.00 -0.31 -12.11
CA ILE A 462 22.09 0.46 -11.51
C ILE A 462 23.23 -0.48 -11.07
N SER A 463 22.88 -1.68 -10.54
CA SER A 463 23.87 -2.70 -10.14
C SER A 463 24.67 -3.22 -11.33
N LEU A 464 24.04 -3.46 -12.47
CA LEU A 464 24.72 -3.86 -13.71
C LEU A 464 25.71 -2.79 -14.18
N PHE A 465 25.32 -1.52 -14.16
CA PHE A 465 26.24 -0.41 -14.48
C PHE A 465 27.39 -0.32 -13.46
N GLY A 466 27.11 -0.54 -12.18
CA GLY A 466 28.12 -0.60 -11.13
C GLY A 466 29.14 -1.71 -11.37
N ILE A 467 28.68 -2.93 -11.63
CA ILE A 467 29.54 -4.08 -11.95
C ILE A 467 30.36 -3.82 -13.21
N TYR A 468 29.72 -3.29 -14.28
CA TYR A 468 30.40 -2.96 -15.52
C TYR A 468 31.55 -1.96 -15.30
N ALA A 469 31.29 -0.89 -14.54
CA ALA A 469 32.30 0.12 -14.22
C ALA A 469 33.47 -0.47 -13.41
N VAL A 470 33.15 -1.36 -12.41
CA VAL A 470 34.21 -2.06 -11.63
C VAL A 470 35.01 -3.02 -12.51
N ALA A 471 34.34 -3.79 -13.36
CA ALA A 471 34.97 -4.74 -14.26
C ALA A 471 35.92 -4.05 -15.23
N THR A 472 35.46 -2.95 -15.85
CA THR A 472 36.29 -2.16 -16.78
C THR A 472 37.55 -1.59 -16.09
N ALA A 473 37.39 -1.00 -14.90
CA ALA A 473 38.49 -0.48 -14.15
C ALA A 473 39.50 -1.58 -13.70
N SER A 474 38.99 -2.72 -13.25
CA SER A 474 39.78 -3.88 -12.83
C SER A 474 40.58 -4.44 -14.01
N THR A 475 39.95 -4.59 -15.17
CA THR A 475 40.59 -5.05 -16.41
C THR A 475 41.71 -4.09 -16.85
N LYS A 476 41.46 -2.78 -16.83
CA LYS A 476 42.50 -1.77 -17.15
C LYS A 476 43.73 -1.85 -16.21
N ARG A 477 43.51 -2.06 -14.92
CA ARG A 477 44.60 -2.20 -13.92
C ARG A 477 45.40 -3.47 -14.10
N ARG A 478 44.73 -4.60 -14.44
CA ARG A 478 45.39 -5.90 -14.61
C ARG A 478 45.84 -6.17 -16.07
N ARG A 479 45.86 -5.12 -16.92
CA ARG A 479 46.18 -5.28 -18.34
C ARG A 479 47.52 -6.00 -18.59
N LYS A 480 48.54 -5.69 -17.80
CA LYS A 480 49.86 -6.35 -17.88
C LYS A 480 49.76 -7.85 -17.49
N GLU A 481 49.09 -8.17 -16.40
CA GLU A 481 48.87 -9.54 -15.93
C GLU A 481 48.10 -10.37 -16.98
N ILE A 482 47.03 -9.76 -17.53
CA ILE A 482 46.20 -10.38 -18.60
C ILE A 482 47.06 -10.63 -19.85
N ALA A 483 47.91 -9.67 -20.24
CA ALA A 483 48.81 -9.80 -21.38
C ALA A 483 49.79 -10.95 -21.17
N ILE A 484 50.46 -11.02 -19.99
CA ILE A 484 51.38 -12.11 -19.65
C ILE A 484 50.69 -13.46 -19.69
N ARG A 485 49.50 -13.60 -19.09
CA ARG A 485 48.73 -14.86 -19.11
C ARG A 485 48.35 -15.27 -20.53
N LYS A 486 47.95 -14.33 -21.38
CA LYS A 486 47.69 -14.59 -22.81
C LYS A 486 48.92 -15.09 -23.55
N VAL A 487 50.09 -14.50 -23.31
CA VAL A 487 51.35 -14.93 -23.91
C VAL A 487 51.75 -16.32 -23.44
N VAL A 488 51.44 -16.65 -22.17
CA VAL A 488 51.71 -18.00 -21.58
C VAL A 488 50.63 -19.05 -22.01
N GLY A 489 49.62 -18.67 -22.84
CA GLY A 489 48.68 -19.58 -23.45
C GLY A 489 47.30 -19.68 -22.76
N SER A 490 46.99 -18.83 -21.80
CA SER A 490 45.68 -18.84 -21.15
C SER A 490 44.56 -18.43 -22.11
N LYS A 491 43.47 -19.20 -22.10
CA LYS A 491 42.28 -18.93 -22.89
C LYS A 491 41.51 -17.73 -22.38
N ALA A 492 40.83 -17.00 -23.27
CA ALA A 492 40.01 -15.85 -22.90
C ALA A 492 38.91 -16.20 -21.88
N SER A 493 38.35 -17.40 -21.96
CA SER A 493 37.35 -17.93 -21.04
C SER A 493 37.88 -18.05 -19.61
N GLU A 494 39.12 -18.45 -19.41
CA GLU A 494 39.74 -18.57 -18.08
C GLU A 494 39.91 -17.19 -17.41
N ILE A 495 40.24 -16.19 -18.19
CA ILE A 495 40.37 -14.81 -17.70
C ILE A 495 38.98 -14.24 -17.34
N ILE A 496 37.98 -14.48 -18.19
CA ILE A 496 36.60 -14.08 -17.91
C ILE A 496 36.08 -14.78 -16.64
N PHE A 497 36.33 -16.07 -16.48
CA PHE A 497 35.92 -16.85 -15.31
C PHE A 497 36.56 -16.32 -14.01
N LEU A 498 37.79 -15.85 -14.06
CA LEU A 498 38.46 -15.24 -12.91
C LEU A 498 37.71 -14.00 -12.41
N PHE A 499 37.29 -13.11 -13.33
CA PHE A 499 36.49 -11.94 -13.00
C PHE A 499 35.09 -12.35 -12.53
N PHE A 500 34.45 -13.30 -13.21
CA PHE A 500 33.14 -13.83 -12.82
C PHE A 500 33.13 -14.35 -11.38
N LYS A 501 34.16 -15.12 -10.99
CA LYS A 501 34.32 -15.61 -9.62
C LYS A 501 34.42 -14.48 -8.58
N GLU A 502 35.06 -13.36 -8.94
CA GLU A 502 35.19 -12.19 -8.06
C GLU A 502 33.82 -11.52 -7.81
N TYR A 503 32.99 -11.34 -8.86
CA TYR A 503 31.65 -10.76 -8.73
C TYR A 503 30.65 -11.72 -8.10
N MET A 504 30.74 -13.02 -8.40
CA MET A 504 29.90 -14.03 -7.75
C MET A 504 30.08 -14.05 -6.22
N ARG A 505 31.30 -13.82 -5.73
CA ARG A 505 31.52 -13.65 -4.29
C ARG A 505 30.76 -12.46 -3.71
N LEU A 506 30.71 -11.34 -4.41
CA LEU A 506 29.97 -10.16 -3.95
C LEU A 506 28.46 -10.43 -3.93
N ILE A 507 27.93 -11.13 -4.93
CA ILE A 507 26.52 -11.54 -4.99
C ILE A 507 26.18 -12.49 -3.84
N VAL A 508 27.05 -13.50 -3.59
CA VAL A 508 26.85 -14.45 -2.49
C VAL A 508 26.88 -13.75 -1.14
N ILE A 509 27.84 -12.84 -0.91
CA ILE A 509 27.91 -12.08 0.34
C ILE A 509 26.67 -11.20 0.50
N ALA A 510 26.25 -10.51 -0.58
CA ALA A 510 25.03 -9.70 -0.58
C ALA A 510 23.80 -10.56 -0.27
N GLY A 511 23.70 -11.76 -0.85
CA GLY A 511 22.59 -12.69 -0.62
C GLY A 511 22.53 -13.19 0.83
N ILE A 512 23.69 -13.62 1.38
CA ILE A 512 23.77 -14.10 2.77
C ILE A 512 23.24 -13.05 3.77
N ILE A 513 23.46 -11.76 3.48
CA ILE A 513 22.99 -10.67 4.34
C ILE A 513 21.55 -10.28 3.99
N ALA A 514 21.21 -10.20 2.68
CA ALA A 514 19.91 -9.73 2.22
C ALA A 514 18.77 -10.69 2.56
N PHE A 515 18.96 -12.01 2.41
CA PHE A 515 17.89 -12.99 2.65
C PHE A 515 17.36 -12.96 4.10
N PRO A 516 18.20 -13.00 5.15
CA PRO A 516 17.70 -12.89 6.53
C PRO A 516 16.98 -11.56 6.80
N ILE A 517 17.51 -10.44 6.29
CA ILE A 517 16.88 -9.13 6.45
C ILE A 517 15.53 -9.10 5.75
N SER A 518 15.46 -9.58 4.50
CA SER A 518 14.22 -9.66 3.75
C SER A 518 13.17 -10.52 4.46
N TYR A 519 13.59 -11.66 5.01
CA TYR A 519 12.72 -12.53 5.78
C TYR A 519 12.12 -11.83 7.00
N LEU A 520 12.94 -11.15 7.79
CA LEU A 520 12.49 -10.44 8.98
C LEU A 520 11.51 -9.31 8.62
N VAL A 521 11.84 -8.50 7.60
CA VAL A 521 11.01 -7.39 7.16
C VAL A 521 9.68 -7.90 6.60
N MET A 522 9.71 -8.91 5.74
CA MET A 522 8.49 -9.42 5.12
C MET A 522 7.65 -10.25 6.07
N ASN A 523 8.24 -10.97 7.01
CA ASN A 523 7.50 -11.66 8.05
C ASN A 523 6.79 -10.66 8.98
N TYR A 524 7.45 -9.54 9.34
CA TYR A 524 6.81 -8.47 10.10
C TYR A 524 5.63 -7.86 9.32
N TRP A 525 5.80 -7.63 8.02
CA TRP A 525 4.72 -7.12 7.16
C TRP A 525 3.54 -8.09 7.09
N LEU A 526 3.79 -9.39 6.93
CA LEU A 526 2.77 -10.43 6.89
C LEU A 526 1.98 -10.55 8.21
N GLN A 527 2.54 -10.15 9.35
CA GLN A 527 1.81 -10.13 10.62
C GLN A 527 0.61 -9.18 10.62
N GLY A 528 0.56 -8.19 9.73
CA GLY A 528 -0.59 -7.33 9.52
C GLY A 528 -1.76 -7.97 8.77
N TYR A 529 -1.69 -9.28 8.44
CA TYR A 529 -2.75 -10.06 7.78
C TYR A 529 -3.23 -11.17 8.70
N ALA A 530 -4.55 -11.28 8.89
CA ALA A 530 -5.15 -12.44 9.56
C ALA A 530 -4.93 -13.71 8.71
N TYR A 531 -5.00 -13.56 7.38
CA TYR A 531 -4.80 -14.63 6.40
C TYR A 531 -3.51 -14.38 5.63
N ARG A 532 -2.47 -15.11 5.96
CA ARG A 532 -1.13 -14.91 5.41
C ARG A 532 -0.50 -16.20 4.91
N ILE A 533 0.35 -16.06 3.88
CA ILE A 533 1.23 -17.14 3.44
C ILE A 533 2.31 -17.41 4.51
N GLN A 534 2.80 -18.63 4.54
CA GLN A 534 4.02 -18.97 5.28
C GLN A 534 5.22 -18.86 4.34
N ILE A 535 6.18 -18.00 4.68
CA ILE A 535 7.44 -17.93 3.91
C ILE A 535 8.22 -19.20 4.19
N GLN A 536 8.24 -20.11 3.23
CA GLN A 536 9.13 -21.29 3.26
C GLN A 536 10.49 -20.85 2.70
N ILE A 537 11.55 -21.00 3.50
CA ILE A 537 12.93 -20.68 3.13
C ILE A 537 13.59 -21.90 2.50
#